data_d1095ac2e30bd580c6d59aae33dffc0b
#
_entry.id   d1095ac2e30bd580c6d59aae33dffc0b
#
_cell.length_a   1.000
_cell.length_b   1.000
_cell.length_c   1.000
_cell.angle_alpha   90.00
_cell.angle_beta   90.00
_cell.angle_gamma   90.00
#
_symmetry.space_group_name_H-M   'P 1'
#
loop_
_entity.id
_entity.type
_entity.pdbx_description
1 polymer ?
#
loop_
_entity_poly.entity_id
_entity_poly.type
_entity_poly.pdbx_seq_one_letter_code
_entity_poly.pdbx_strand_id
1 'polypeptide(L)'
;MPPLFMQNNSDDTNSIIPEQMKKYLLILLLTAQALTAGAQDYPEYQFSFGWGGFPAYEWMSYEMPFSDCELAIRYIHPDLRDIYRPYHSRMYSTGTFSGRYAINFKKWFTLSFDLAANLVWQNEFDAVSDRKNGTYVGFMIHAVPNARFNWLNRETVRMYSTIGLGFMTGKDAESSEFLILPSAQLNPVGIEVGRKLYGFCELGAGTMFTGAMAGIGYRF
;
A
#
# COMPACT_ATOMS: atom_id res chain seq x y z
N MET A 1 -52.93 3.01 58.60
CA MET A 1 -51.60 2.65 58.05
C MET A 1 -51.82 1.63 56.97
N PRO A 2 -51.66 1.95 55.70
CA PRO A 2 -51.68 0.98 54.63
C PRO A 2 -50.22 0.53 54.34
N PRO A 3 -49.97 -0.70 53.89
CA PRO A 3 -48.63 -1.23 53.66
C PRO A 3 -48.04 -0.72 52.33
N LEU A 4 -46.76 -0.42 52.39
CA LEU A 4 -45.88 -0.09 51.27
C LEU A 4 -45.77 -1.30 50.35
N PHE A 5 -46.22 -1.14 49.09
CA PHE A 5 -45.87 -2.03 48.00
C PHE A 5 -44.45 -1.73 47.53
N MET A 6 -43.56 -2.68 47.76
CA MET A 6 -42.26 -2.72 47.06
C MET A 6 -42.50 -3.08 45.61
N GLN A 7 -42.23 -2.15 44.75
CA GLN A 7 -42.18 -2.35 43.28
C GLN A 7 -40.80 -2.93 42.96
N ASN A 8 -40.79 -4.20 42.60
CA ASN A 8 -39.62 -4.93 42.17
C ASN A 8 -39.32 -4.52 40.75
N ASN A 9 -38.32 -3.67 40.54
CA ASN A 9 -37.78 -3.32 39.22
C ASN A 9 -36.77 -4.40 38.84
N SER A 10 -37.22 -5.43 38.15
CA SER A 10 -36.38 -6.45 37.56
C SER A 10 -35.75 -5.89 36.26
N ASP A 11 -34.48 -5.69 36.32
CA ASP A 11 -33.41 -5.82 35.35
C ASP A 11 -33.82 -5.96 33.88
N ASP A 12 -33.79 -4.86 33.17
CA ASP A 12 -33.48 -4.82 31.75
C ASP A 12 -31.98 -4.67 31.60
N THR A 13 -31.27 -5.81 31.48
CA THR A 13 -29.90 -5.85 30.99
C THR A 13 -29.92 -5.42 29.51
N ASN A 14 -29.77 -4.13 29.29
CA ASN A 14 -29.64 -3.51 27.99
C ASN A 14 -28.50 -4.17 27.20
N SER A 15 -28.84 -4.90 26.16
CA SER A 15 -27.88 -5.34 25.16
C SER A 15 -27.20 -4.09 24.56
N ILE A 16 -25.89 -4.03 24.73
CA ILE A 16 -25.00 -2.90 24.31
C ILE A 16 -25.13 -2.56 22.83
N ILE A 17 -25.78 -3.41 22.02
CA ILE A 17 -25.93 -3.22 20.59
C ILE A 17 -27.40 -2.91 20.29
N PRO A 18 -27.70 -1.74 19.69
CA PRO A 18 -29.06 -1.38 19.25
C PRO A 18 -29.66 -2.44 18.30
N GLU A 19 -30.93 -2.72 18.44
CA GLU A 19 -31.66 -3.71 17.62
C GLU A 19 -31.53 -3.45 16.12
N GLN A 20 -31.50 -2.20 15.72
CA GLN A 20 -31.25 -1.78 14.34
C GLN A 20 -29.88 -2.24 13.83
N MET A 21 -28.86 -2.13 14.66
CA MET A 21 -27.49 -2.50 14.31
C MET A 21 -27.35 -4.02 14.20
N LYS A 22 -28.08 -4.80 15.00
CA LYS A 22 -28.17 -6.27 14.87
C LYS A 22 -28.74 -6.70 13.53
N LYS A 23 -29.79 -6.00 13.04
CA LYS A 23 -30.41 -6.26 11.74
C LYS A 23 -29.44 -5.97 10.59
N TYR A 24 -28.73 -4.88 10.63
CA TYR A 24 -27.71 -4.57 9.61
C TYR A 24 -26.54 -5.54 9.63
N LEU A 25 -26.11 -5.95 10.82
CA LEU A 25 -25.06 -6.96 10.98
C LEU A 25 -25.50 -8.33 10.44
N LEU A 26 -26.75 -8.71 10.69
CA LEU A 26 -27.33 -9.96 10.17
C LEU A 26 -27.47 -9.93 8.66
N ILE A 27 -27.93 -8.81 8.09
CA ILE A 27 -28.02 -8.62 6.63
C ILE A 27 -26.62 -8.66 6.01
N LEU A 28 -25.62 -8.01 6.63
CA LEU A 28 -24.24 -8.05 6.18
C LEU A 28 -23.67 -9.47 6.21
N LEU A 29 -23.98 -10.23 7.25
CA LEU A 29 -23.52 -11.62 7.43
C LEU A 29 -24.20 -12.56 6.42
N LEU A 30 -25.49 -12.40 6.17
CA LEU A 30 -26.24 -13.17 5.18
C LEU A 30 -25.82 -12.84 3.74
N THR A 31 -25.56 -11.57 3.45
CA THR A 31 -25.01 -11.18 2.14
C THR A 31 -23.59 -11.71 1.94
N ALA A 32 -22.76 -11.71 2.97
CA ALA A 32 -21.42 -12.29 2.93
C ALA A 32 -21.48 -13.81 2.65
N GLN A 33 -22.42 -14.55 3.24
CA GLN A 33 -22.60 -15.98 2.99
C GLN A 33 -23.16 -16.29 1.59
N ALA A 34 -24.11 -15.47 1.10
CA ALA A 34 -24.65 -15.63 -0.27
C ALA A 34 -23.59 -15.39 -1.36
N LEU A 35 -22.51 -14.66 -1.05
CA LEU A 35 -21.40 -14.37 -1.94
C LEU A 35 -20.39 -15.53 -2.05
N THR A 36 -20.48 -16.57 -1.21
CA THR A 36 -19.50 -17.68 -1.15
C THR A 36 -19.89 -18.91 -1.99
N ALA A 37 -21.04 -18.91 -2.65
CA ALA A 37 -21.55 -20.06 -3.42
C ALA A 37 -21.05 -20.05 -4.88
N GLY A 38 -19.76 -20.23 -5.09
CA GLY A 38 -19.17 -20.56 -6.39
C GLY A 38 -18.19 -21.72 -6.18
N ALA A 39 -18.40 -22.84 -6.86
CA ALA A 39 -17.45 -23.96 -6.86
C ALA A 39 -16.22 -23.55 -7.70
N GLN A 40 -15.18 -23.10 -7.05
CA GLN A 40 -13.84 -22.97 -7.63
C GLN A 40 -12.96 -24.07 -7.03
N ASP A 41 -12.25 -24.78 -7.89
CA ASP A 41 -11.24 -25.76 -7.44
C ASP A 41 -10.03 -24.99 -6.89
N TYR A 42 -9.59 -25.38 -5.69
CA TYR A 42 -8.40 -24.85 -5.04
C TYR A 42 -7.35 -25.95 -4.90
N PRO A 43 -6.05 -25.65 -5.02
CA PRO A 43 -5.44 -24.33 -5.19
C PRO A 43 -5.52 -23.80 -6.64
N GLU A 44 -5.72 -22.49 -6.80
CA GLU A 44 -5.66 -21.77 -8.07
C GLU A 44 -4.42 -20.89 -8.08
N TYR A 45 -3.69 -20.89 -9.17
CA TYR A 45 -2.46 -20.12 -9.33
C TYR A 45 -2.71 -18.89 -10.21
N GLN A 46 -2.02 -17.81 -9.90
CA GLN A 46 -2.14 -16.55 -10.64
C GLN A 46 -0.77 -15.94 -10.85
N PHE A 47 -0.60 -15.32 -12.01
CA PHE A 47 0.52 -14.43 -12.29
C PHE A 47 -0.04 -13.10 -12.75
N SER A 48 0.52 -11.98 -12.24
CA SER A 48 0.09 -10.65 -12.65
C SER A 48 1.28 -9.71 -12.76
N PHE A 49 1.11 -8.71 -13.62
CA PHE A 49 2.06 -7.63 -13.81
C PHE A 49 1.31 -6.30 -13.68
N GLY A 50 1.87 -5.40 -12.88
CA GLY A 50 1.30 -4.10 -12.58
C GLY A 50 2.30 -2.97 -12.73
N TRP A 51 1.74 -1.79 -12.94
CA TRP A 51 2.47 -0.54 -12.94
C TRP A 51 1.63 0.57 -12.30
N GLY A 52 2.29 1.45 -11.58
CA GLY A 52 1.66 2.59 -10.93
C GLY A 52 2.25 2.88 -9.56
N GLY A 53 1.53 3.67 -8.80
CA GLY A 53 1.95 4.09 -7.49
C GLY A 53 3.19 5.00 -7.50
N PHE A 54 3.45 5.57 -6.36
CA PHE A 54 4.59 6.43 -6.12
C PHE A 54 5.59 5.69 -5.23
N PRO A 55 6.89 5.67 -5.50
CA PRO A 55 7.88 5.02 -4.66
C PRO A 55 8.04 5.82 -3.35
N ALA A 56 7.37 5.35 -2.29
CA ALA A 56 7.23 6.11 -1.06
C ALA A 56 8.55 6.27 -0.30
N TYR A 57 9.41 5.26 -0.32
CA TYR A 57 10.69 5.32 0.39
C TYR A 57 11.57 6.45 -0.15
N GLU A 58 11.75 6.51 -1.46
CA GLU A 58 12.58 7.53 -2.11
C GLU A 58 11.97 8.91 -1.94
N TRP A 59 10.64 9.02 -2.06
CA TRP A 59 9.95 10.30 -1.82
C TRP A 59 10.14 10.77 -0.37
N MET A 60 10.05 9.88 0.60
CA MET A 60 10.32 10.22 2.01
C MET A 60 11.77 10.61 2.24
N SER A 61 12.71 9.97 1.56
CA SER A 61 14.14 10.25 1.71
C SER A 61 14.55 11.59 1.09
N TYR A 62 13.91 11.97 -0.05
CA TYR A 62 14.33 13.15 -0.82
C TYR A 62 13.43 14.38 -0.64
N GLU A 63 12.14 14.19 -0.37
CA GLU A 63 11.19 15.31 -0.34
C GLU A 63 10.50 15.51 1.02
N MET A 64 10.60 14.57 1.96
CA MET A 64 10.06 14.82 3.28
C MET A 64 10.97 15.70 4.12
N PRO A 65 10.42 16.76 4.70
CA PRO A 65 11.16 17.81 5.40
C PRO A 65 11.63 17.43 6.81
N PHE A 66 12.01 16.17 7.05
CA PHE A 66 12.77 15.88 8.27
C PHE A 66 14.14 16.55 8.24
N SER A 67 14.63 16.93 7.03
CA SER A 67 15.75 17.85 6.83
C SER A 67 15.35 19.33 7.00
N ASP A 68 14.09 19.69 7.00
CA ASP A 68 13.63 21.08 7.09
C ASP A 68 13.85 21.69 8.48
N CYS A 69 14.08 20.86 9.51
CA CYS A 69 14.65 21.39 10.75
C CYS A 69 16.05 21.99 10.51
N GLU A 70 16.82 21.42 9.59
CA GLU A 70 18.09 21.94 9.11
C GLU A 70 17.90 23.18 8.22
N LEU A 71 16.87 23.20 7.39
CA LEU A 71 16.45 24.37 6.61
C LEU A 71 16.01 25.55 7.50
N ALA A 72 15.23 25.30 8.55
CA ALA A 72 14.84 26.34 9.50
C ALA A 72 16.05 26.93 10.22
N ILE A 73 17.05 26.12 10.58
CA ILE A 73 18.31 26.59 11.17
C ILE A 73 19.13 27.36 10.14
N ARG A 74 19.14 26.99 8.86
CA ARG A 74 19.79 27.71 7.75
C ARG A 74 19.17 29.09 7.50
N TYR A 75 17.87 29.25 7.63
CA TYR A 75 17.20 30.55 7.52
C TYR A 75 17.57 31.51 8.65
N ILE A 76 17.94 30.99 9.82
CA ILE A 76 18.32 31.81 10.99
C ILE A 76 19.79 32.21 10.94
N HIS A 77 20.67 31.40 10.34
CA HIS A 77 22.09 31.68 10.16
C HIS A 77 22.55 31.28 8.75
N PRO A 78 22.29 32.12 7.73
CA PRO A 78 22.79 31.84 6.39
C PRO A 78 24.31 32.04 6.41
N ASP A 79 25.05 30.94 6.43
CA ASP A 79 26.48 31.00 6.10
C ASP A 79 26.56 31.31 4.59
N LEU A 80 27.35 32.33 4.22
CA LEU A 80 27.53 32.74 2.82
C LEU A 80 27.99 31.56 1.93
N ARG A 81 28.61 30.55 2.51
CA ARG A 81 28.99 29.31 1.81
C ARG A 81 27.79 28.47 1.34
N ASP A 82 26.65 28.54 2.03
CA ASP A 82 25.47 27.74 1.67
C ASP A 82 24.71 28.35 0.47
N ILE A 83 24.90 29.63 0.19
CA ILE A 83 24.31 30.31 -0.98
C ILE A 83 24.91 29.78 -2.30
N TYR A 84 26.14 29.26 -2.27
CA TYR A 84 26.83 28.73 -3.45
C TYR A 84 26.78 27.21 -3.56
N ARG A 85 26.03 26.50 -2.68
CA ARG A 85 25.90 25.06 -2.78
C ARG A 85 24.97 24.69 -3.95
N PRO A 86 25.32 23.65 -4.71
CA PRO A 86 24.43 23.10 -5.70
C PRO A 86 23.06 22.76 -5.10
N TYR A 87 21.99 22.96 -5.86
CA TYR A 87 20.65 22.60 -5.44
C TYR A 87 20.09 21.48 -6.32
N HIS A 88 19.19 20.71 -5.76
CA HIS A 88 18.56 19.59 -6.45
C HIS A 88 17.18 19.97 -6.99
N SER A 89 16.84 19.45 -8.17
CA SER A 89 15.48 19.53 -8.70
C SER A 89 14.53 18.66 -7.86
N ARG A 90 13.24 18.73 -8.18
CA ARG A 90 12.29 17.73 -7.70
C ARG A 90 12.71 16.34 -8.17
N MET A 91 12.38 15.33 -7.36
CA MET A 91 12.58 13.94 -7.73
C MET A 91 11.58 13.53 -8.81
N TYR A 92 12.07 12.84 -9.81
CA TYR A 92 11.28 12.19 -10.84
C TYR A 92 11.31 10.67 -10.64
N SER A 93 10.22 9.99 -10.97
CA SER A 93 10.11 8.54 -10.85
C SER A 93 9.42 7.92 -12.05
N THR A 94 9.79 6.70 -12.38
CA THR A 94 9.07 5.87 -13.37
C THR A 94 7.74 5.32 -12.84
N GLY A 95 7.44 5.51 -11.56
CA GLY A 95 6.48 4.69 -10.85
C GLY A 95 7.06 3.31 -10.52
N THR A 96 6.26 2.48 -9.88
CA THR A 96 6.64 1.13 -9.48
C THR A 96 6.11 0.10 -10.48
N PHE A 97 7.00 -0.73 -11.01
CA PHE A 97 6.65 -1.92 -11.78
C PHE A 97 6.60 -3.11 -10.83
N SER A 98 5.58 -3.94 -10.89
CA SER A 98 5.44 -5.12 -10.04
C SER A 98 5.10 -6.37 -10.83
N GLY A 99 5.76 -7.47 -10.49
CA GLY A 99 5.38 -8.83 -10.89
C GLY A 99 4.93 -9.60 -9.66
N ARG A 100 3.77 -10.23 -9.73
CA ARG A 100 3.18 -10.98 -8.61
C ARG A 100 2.89 -12.41 -9.02
N TYR A 101 3.31 -13.35 -8.18
CA TYR A 101 2.86 -14.73 -8.23
C TYR A 101 1.99 -15.01 -7.00
N ALA A 102 0.78 -15.55 -7.22
CA ALA A 102 -0.17 -15.78 -6.13
C ALA A 102 -0.76 -17.19 -6.17
N ILE A 103 -0.95 -17.75 -4.99
CA ILE A 103 -1.54 -19.06 -4.74
C ILE A 103 -2.79 -18.85 -3.90
N ASN A 104 -3.95 -19.12 -4.48
CA ASN A 104 -5.22 -19.09 -3.76
C ASN A 104 -5.41 -20.44 -3.06
N PHE A 105 -5.24 -20.46 -1.75
CA PHE A 105 -5.44 -21.67 -0.93
C PHE A 105 -6.90 -21.90 -0.59
N LYS A 106 -7.65 -20.80 -0.42
CA LYS A 106 -9.08 -20.81 -0.06
C LYS A 106 -9.78 -19.63 -0.73
N LYS A 107 -11.11 -19.69 -0.78
CA LYS A 107 -11.92 -18.59 -1.33
C LYS A 107 -11.61 -17.23 -0.72
N TRP A 108 -11.29 -17.21 0.57
CA TRP A 108 -11.04 -15.99 1.33
C TRP A 108 -9.55 -15.65 1.52
N PHE A 109 -8.62 -16.62 1.23
CA PHE A 109 -7.20 -16.46 1.52
C PHE A 109 -6.31 -16.82 0.35
N THR A 110 -5.39 -15.92 0.04
CA THR A 110 -4.37 -16.05 -1.00
C THR A 110 -3.02 -15.66 -0.42
N LEU A 111 -2.00 -16.43 -0.69
CA LEU A 111 -0.62 -16.04 -0.45
C LEU A 111 -0.02 -15.58 -1.76
N SER A 112 0.62 -14.41 -1.78
CA SER A 112 1.33 -13.92 -2.97
C SER A 112 2.75 -13.52 -2.64
N PHE A 113 3.58 -13.53 -3.67
CA PHE A 113 4.94 -13.04 -3.64
C PHE A 113 5.10 -11.96 -4.71
N ASP A 114 5.37 -10.74 -4.26
CA ASP A 114 5.50 -9.58 -5.13
C ASP A 114 6.98 -9.23 -5.27
N LEU A 115 7.42 -9.10 -6.51
CA LEU A 115 8.68 -8.46 -6.87
C LEU A 115 8.35 -7.12 -7.51
N ALA A 116 8.90 -6.04 -6.99
CA ALA A 116 8.67 -4.73 -7.55
C ALA A 116 9.99 -3.98 -7.74
N ALA A 117 10.02 -3.12 -8.73
CA ALA A 117 11.18 -2.29 -9.04
C ALA A 117 10.72 -0.88 -9.43
N ASN A 118 11.49 0.12 -9.02
CA ASN A 118 11.32 1.50 -9.42
C ASN A 118 12.66 2.15 -9.74
N LEU A 119 12.61 3.20 -10.54
CA LEU A 119 13.73 4.08 -10.85
C LEU A 119 13.35 5.49 -10.47
N VAL A 120 14.28 6.18 -9.82
CA VAL A 120 14.15 7.59 -9.47
C VAL A 120 15.36 8.36 -9.98
N TRP A 121 15.16 9.62 -10.32
CA TRP A 121 16.29 10.50 -10.67
C TRP A 121 16.03 11.93 -10.24
N GLN A 122 17.12 12.61 -9.94
CA GLN A 122 17.14 13.98 -9.53
C GLN A 122 18.28 14.71 -10.26
N ASN A 123 18.02 15.93 -10.70
CA ASN A 123 19.04 16.73 -11.34
C ASN A 123 19.66 17.70 -10.34
N GLU A 124 20.98 17.84 -10.40
CA GLU A 124 21.73 18.83 -9.65
C GLU A 124 22.01 20.06 -10.51
N PHE A 125 21.86 21.23 -9.93
CA PHE A 125 22.10 22.51 -10.56
C PHE A 125 23.11 23.31 -9.76
N ASP A 126 23.98 24.03 -10.47
CA ASP A 126 24.89 25.00 -9.89
C ASP A 126 24.11 26.23 -9.43
N ALA A 127 24.31 26.66 -8.18
CA ALA A 127 23.55 27.75 -7.57
C ALA A 127 23.82 29.14 -8.21
N VAL A 128 24.95 29.33 -8.89
CA VAL A 128 25.35 30.61 -9.46
C VAL A 128 24.97 30.72 -10.93
N SER A 129 25.24 29.66 -11.70
CA SER A 129 25.07 29.67 -13.15
C SER A 129 23.75 29.07 -13.60
N ASP A 130 23.00 28.44 -12.69
CA ASP A 130 21.75 27.69 -12.95
C ASP A 130 21.94 26.60 -14.01
N ARG A 131 23.16 26.13 -14.18
CA ARG A 131 23.49 25.07 -15.13
C ARG A 131 23.40 23.72 -14.46
N LYS A 132 22.89 22.75 -15.21
CA LYS A 132 22.83 21.36 -14.78
C LYS A 132 24.26 20.81 -14.65
N ASN A 133 24.64 20.42 -13.43
CA ASN A 133 25.93 19.81 -13.12
C ASN A 133 25.89 18.29 -13.32
N GLY A 134 24.75 17.64 -12.98
CA GLY A 134 24.65 16.18 -12.99
C GLY A 134 23.24 15.67 -12.91
N THR A 135 23.11 14.35 -12.96
CA THR A 135 21.89 13.62 -12.66
C THR A 135 22.22 12.46 -11.75
N TYR A 136 21.58 12.43 -10.61
CA TYR A 136 21.63 11.30 -9.69
C TYR A 136 20.52 10.33 -10.04
N VAL A 137 20.85 9.04 -10.12
CA VAL A 137 19.91 7.96 -10.45
C VAL A 137 19.95 6.92 -9.36
N GLY A 138 18.80 6.68 -8.75
CA GLY A 138 18.59 5.62 -7.78
C GLY A 138 17.65 4.54 -8.33
N PHE A 139 17.75 3.34 -7.81
CA PHE A 139 16.80 2.27 -8.07
C PHE A 139 16.59 1.44 -6.82
N MET A 140 15.38 0.95 -6.65
CA MET A 140 15.02 0.02 -5.57
C MET A 140 14.31 -1.19 -6.14
N ILE A 141 14.60 -2.35 -5.55
CA ILE A 141 13.94 -3.61 -5.81
C ILE A 141 13.33 -4.09 -4.50
N HIS A 142 12.06 -4.46 -4.54
CA HIS A 142 11.32 -4.97 -3.39
C HIS A 142 10.97 -6.43 -3.61
N ALA A 143 11.08 -7.23 -2.55
CA ALA A 143 10.65 -8.61 -2.49
C ALA A 143 9.73 -8.78 -1.28
N VAL A 144 8.44 -8.88 -1.53
CA VAL A 144 7.42 -8.80 -0.48
C VAL A 144 6.45 -9.97 -0.58
N PRO A 145 6.57 -10.96 0.31
CA PRO A 145 5.48 -11.91 0.54
C PRO A 145 4.27 -11.20 1.15
N ASN A 146 3.09 -11.51 0.62
CA ASN A 146 1.83 -10.87 1.00
C ASN A 146 0.76 -11.89 1.36
N ALA A 147 0.02 -11.59 2.43
CA ALA A 147 -1.24 -12.24 2.76
C ALA A 147 -2.39 -11.42 2.20
N ARG A 148 -3.19 -12.02 1.32
CA ARG A 148 -4.34 -11.40 0.69
C ARG A 148 -5.61 -12.02 1.27
N PHE A 149 -6.55 -11.18 1.67
CA PHE A 149 -7.86 -11.53 2.20
C PHE A 149 -8.94 -11.13 1.20
N ASN A 150 -9.55 -12.12 0.55
CA ASN A 150 -10.62 -11.91 -0.44
C ASN A 150 -11.95 -11.81 0.29
N TRP A 151 -12.57 -10.64 0.30
CA TRP A 151 -13.89 -10.40 0.90
C TRP A 151 -15.03 -10.49 -0.13
N LEU A 152 -14.70 -10.39 -1.43
CA LEU A 152 -15.56 -10.77 -2.53
C LEU A 152 -14.77 -11.69 -3.48
N ASN A 153 -15.22 -12.91 -3.69
CA ASN A 153 -14.58 -13.84 -4.61
C ASN A 153 -15.64 -14.49 -5.50
N ARG A 154 -15.91 -13.83 -6.63
CA ARG A 154 -16.76 -14.34 -7.71
C ARG A 154 -15.90 -14.69 -8.92
N GLU A 155 -16.46 -15.45 -9.84
CA GLU A 155 -15.76 -15.90 -11.05
C GLU A 155 -15.19 -14.73 -11.88
N THR A 156 -15.93 -13.63 -11.98
CA THR A 156 -15.59 -12.48 -12.82
C THR A 156 -15.05 -11.28 -12.04
N VAL A 157 -15.42 -11.14 -10.77
CA VAL A 157 -15.03 -9.99 -9.94
C VAL A 157 -14.54 -10.50 -8.60
N ARG A 158 -13.36 -10.06 -8.21
CA ARG A 158 -12.78 -10.29 -6.88
C ARG A 158 -12.40 -8.98 -6.25
N MET A 159 -12.65 -8.85 -4.95
CA MET A 159 -12.21 -7.71 -4.15
C MET A 159 -11.48 -8.22 -2.92
N TYR A 160 -10.42 -7.52 -2.55
CA TYR A 160 -9.53 -8.01 -1.51
C TYR A 160 -8.77 -6.87 -0.83
N SER A 161 -8.18 -7.22 0.31
CA SER A 161 -7.18 -6.43 1.00
C SER A 161 -5.91 -7.24 1.13
N THR A 162 -4.75 -6.57 1.09
CA THR A 162 -3.44 -7.24 1.15
C THR A 162 -2.56 -6.58 2.20
N ILE A 163 -1.84 -7.40 2.94
CA ILE A 163 -0.78 -6.96 3.84
C ILE A 163 0.48 -7.77 3.56
N GLY A 164 1.61 -7.11 3.46
CA GLY A 164 2.89 -7.75 3.18
C GLY A 164 4.04 -7.16 3.98
N LEU A 165 4.99 -8.02 4.29
CA LEU A 165 6.26 -7.67 4.92
C LEU A 165 7.38 -8.38 4.18
N GLY A 166 8.45 -7.66 3.88
CA GLY A 166 9.56 -8.19 3.11
C GLY A 166 10.80 -7.33 3.24
N PHE A 167 11.58 -7.32 2.19
CA PHE A 167 12.83 -6.55 2.11
C PHE A 167 12.86 -5.75 0.81
N MET A 168 13.57 -4.64 0.87
CA MET A 168 13.96 -3.88 -0.30
C MET A 168 15.46 -3.70 -0.32
N THR A 169 16.01 -3.64 -1.52
CA THR A 169 17.43 -3.41 -1.77
C THR A 169 17.60 -2.55 -3.00
N GLY A 170 18.63 -1.76 -3.01
CA GLY A 170 18.92 -0.93 -4.15
C GLY A 170 20.02 0.07 -3.88
N LYS A 171 20.15 0.99 -4.79
CA LYS A 171 21.10 2.09 -4.73
C LYS A 171 20.32 3.39 -4.63
N ASP A 172 20.61 4.12 -3.58
CA ASP A 172 20.14 5.48 -3.42
C ASP A 172 20.76 6.40 -4.50
N ALA A 173 20.02 7.42 -4.94
CA ALA A 173 20.52 8.33 -5.95
C ALA A 173 21.73 9.13 -5.45
N GLU A 174 21.79 9.49 -4.18
CA GLU A 174 22.84 10.32 -3.60
C GLU A 174 24.03 9.48 -3.09
N SER A 175 23.76 8.30 -2.52
CA SER A 175 24.77 7.40 -1.98
C SER A 175 25.14 6.33 -3.01
N SER A 176 26.44 6.05 -3.15
CA SER A 176 26.91 4.93 -4.01
C SER A 176 26.78 3.58 -3.35
N GLU A 177 26.27 3.50 -2.12
CA GLU A 177 26.20 2.29 -1.32
C GLU A 177 24.88 1.54 -1.58
N PHE A 178 24.97 0.22 -1.56
CA PHE A 178 23.80 -0.65 -1.59
C PHE A 178 23.16 -0.72 -0.19
N LEU A 179 21.87 -0.46 -0.14
CA LEU A 179 21.08 -0.53 1.08
C LEU A 179 20.22 -1.80 1.07
N ILE A 180 20.06 -2.41 2.23
CA ILE A 180 19.08 -3.47 2.48
C ILE A 180 18.22 -3.02 3.64
N LEU A 181 16.93 -2.84 3.40
CA LEU A 181 15.99 -2.30 4.37
C LEU A 181 14.73 -3.17 4.44
N PRO A 182 13.99 -3.15 5.56
CA PRO A 182 12.69 -3.80 5.63
C PRO A 182 11.70 -3.09 4.70
N SER A 183 10.81 -3.87 4.10
CA SER A 183 9.73 -3.40 3.24
C SER A 183 8.39 -3.84 3.81
N ALA A 184 7.43 -2.93 3.87
CA ALA A 184 6.08 -3.19 4.31
C ALA A 184 5.09 -2.58 3.31
N GLN A 185 4.01 -3.32 3.02
CA GLN A 185 2.97 -2.88 2.10
C GLN A 185 1.59 -3.22 2.64
N LEU A 186 0.69 -2.25 2.59
CA LEU A 186 -0.72 -2.41 2.91
C LEU A 186 -1.56 -1.93 1.72
N ASN A 187 -2.36 -2.83 1.15
CA ASN A 187 -3.33 -2.47 0.12
C ASN A 187 -4.73 -2.69 0.69
N PRO A 188 -5.38 -1.65 1.23
CA PRO A 188 -6.69 -1.79 1.86
C PRO A 188 -7.78 -2.23 0.88
N VAL A 189 -7.65 -1.85 -0.39
CA VAL A 189 -8.63 -2.17 -1.42
C VAL A 189 -7.93 -2.57 -2.71
N GLY A 190 -8.25 -3.75 -3.22
CA GLY A 190 -7.92 -4.22 -4.55
C GLY A 190 -9.15 -4.80 -5.22
N ILE A 191 -9.25 -4.63 -6.53
CA ILE A 191 -10.28 -5.18 -7.38
C ILE A 191 -9.65 -5.89 -8.57
N GLU A 192 -10.14 -7.10 -8.87
CA GLU A 192 -9.81 -7.85 -10.09
C GLU A 192 -11.09 -8.06 -10.89
N VAL A 193 -11.02 -7.81 -12.21
CA VAL A 193 -12.14 -7.97 -13.12
C VAL A 193 -11.70 -8.80 -14.31
N GLY A 194 -12.36 -9.93 -14.53
CA GLY A 194 -12.07 -10.88 -15.59
C GLY A 194 -12.10 -12.32 -15.06
N ARG A 195 -12.01 -13.29 -15.98
CA ARG A 195 -11.97 -14.72 -15.64
C ARG A 195 -10.50 -15.21 -15.59
N LYS A 196 -10.06 -15.94 -16.62
CA LYS A 196 -8.66 -16.38 -16.75
C LYS A 196 -7.71 -15.21 -16.95
N LEU A 197 -8.00 -14.40 -17.95
CA LEU A 197 -7.34 -13.10 -18.11
C LEU A 197 -8.14 -12.05 -17.35
N TYR A 198 -7.48 -11.28 -16.50
CA TYR A 198 -8.13 -10.25 -15.68
C TYR A 198 -7.30 -8.97 -15.62
N GLY A 199 -7.99 -7.85 -15.51
CA GLY A 199 -7.41 -6.57 -15.12
C GLY A 199 -7.53 -6.40 -13.61
N PHE A 200 -6.59 -5.70 -12.98
CA PHE A 200 -6.68 -5.35 -11.58
C PHE A 200 -6.32 -3.88 -11.32
N CYS A 201 -6.86 -3.37 -10.23
CA CYS A 201 -6.49 -2.06 -9.68
C CYS A 201 -6.42 -2.18 -8.15
N GLU A 202 -5.38 -1.63 -7.56
CA GLU A 202 -5.15 -1.62 -6.11
C GLU A 202 -4.86 -0.20 -5.63
N LEU A 203 -5.36 0.11 -4.43
CA LEU A 203 -4.92 1.26 -3.66
C LEU A 203 -4.02 0.76 -2.54
N GLY A 204 -2.85 1.35 -2.42
CA GLY A 204 -1.85 0.90 -1.46
C GLY A 204 -1.12 2.05 -0.78
N ALA A 205 -0.59 1.72 0.39
CA ALA A 205 0.32 2.56 1.16
C ALA A 205 1.42 1.68 1.75
N GLY A 206 2.66 2.04 1.50
CA GLY A 206 3.81 1.30 1.99
C GLY A 206 5.10 1.71 1.31
N THR A 207 6.15 0.98 1.59
CA THR A 207 7.48 1.26 1.02
C THR A 207 7.58 0.87 -0.45
N MET A 208 6.84 -0.16 -0.88
CA MET A 208 6.86 -0.62 -2.27
C MET A 208 6.21 0.40 -3.21
N PHE A 209 5.01 0.88 -2.85
CA PHE A 209 4.35 1.99 -3.53
C PHE A 209 3.29 2.62 -2.63
N THR A 210 2.99 3.87 -2.91
CA THR A 210 1.85 4.60 -2.33
C THR A 210 0.99 5.16 -3.45
N GLY A 211 -0.34 5.06 -3.29
CA GLY A 211 -1.33 5.48 -4.29
C GLY A 211 -1.97 4.32 -5.04
N ALA A 212 -2.23 4.49 -6.33
CA ALA A 212 -2.93 3.51 -7.15
C ALA A 212 -1.96 2.75 -8.08
N MET A 213 -2.12 1.44 -8.15
CA MET A 213 -1.45 0.56 -9.10
C MET A 213 -2.49 -0.19 -9.91
N ALA A 214 -2.26 -0.35 -11.20
CA ALA A 214 -3.12 -1.13 -12.08
C ALA A 214 -2.30 -2.08 -12.95
N GLY A 215 -2.93 -3.15 -13.42
CA GLY A 215 -2.25 -4.13 -14.24
C GLY A 215 -3.16 -5.21 -14.79
N ILE A 216 -2.51 -6.23 -15.32
CA ILE A 216 -3.16 -7.41 -15.88
C ILE A 216 -2.60 -8.68 -15.26
N GLY A 217 -3.40 -9.72 -15.23
CA GLY A 217 -2.98 -11.01 -14.71
C GLY A 217 -3.68 -12.18 -15.41
N TYR A 218 -3.14 -13.36 -15.17
CA TYR A 218 -3.65 -14.61 -15.70
C TYR A 218 -3.78 -15.65 -14.59
N ARG A 219 -4.91 -16.37 -14.58
CA ARG A 219 -5.24 -17.50 -13.67
C ARG A 219 -5.17 -18.81 -14.43
N PHE A 220 -4.55 -19.81 -13.82
CA PHE A 220 -4.38 -21.15 -14.42
C PHE A 220 -4.52 -22.27 -13.38
#